data_e5e6638872fbe83acd14b4af6ccaf097
#
_entry.id   e5e6638872fbe83acd14b4af6ccaf097
#
_cell.length_a   1.000
_cell.length_b   1.000
_cell.length_c   1.000
_cell.angle_alpha   90.00
_cell.angle_beta   90.00
_cell.angle_gamma   90.00
#
_symmetry.space_group_name_H-M   'P 1'
#
loop_
_entity.id
_entity.type
_entity.pdbx_description
1 polymer ?
#
loop_
_entity_poly.entity_id
_entity_poly.type
_entity_poly.pdbx_seq_one_letter_code
_entity_poly.pdbx_strand_id
1 'polypeptide(L)'
;MTTAPSYLWWKGLKIPPVFPKWGDIPYRYMRNAVESSWSSPDPSSKVGALITLPNLGGATLTSHNVPVVPAAGGRMAEDPAYKYAVMEHAETGVLLSAMTLFGERSVGAEMFAPWACCQDCARVIVAAGVSMLVVHGPAMSHTPEDWRSSIERGYATLAEANIPIYCTTEPLNLTMTIRGQEVSV
;
A
#
# COMPACT_ATOMS: atom_id res chain seq x y z
N MET A 1 -7.43 2.41 32.03
CA MET A 1 -6.12 1.78 31.81
C MET A 1 -5.81 1.95 30.35
N THR A 2 -4.92 2.88 30.01
CA THR A 2 -4.43 3.05 28.63
C THR A 2 -3.50 1.88 28.35
N THR A 3 -3.97 0.92 27.57
CA THR A 3 -3.09 -0.12 27.01
C THR A 3 -1.96 0.57 26.24
N ALA A 4 -0.72 0.16 26.50
CA ALA A 4 0.43 0.66 25.75
C ALA A 4 0.18 0.43 24.25
N PRO A 5 0.57 1.38 23.38
CA PRO A 5 0.35 1.24 21.95
C PRO A 5 0.96 -0.06 21.44
N SER A 6 0.15 -0.89 20.78
CA SER A 6 0.61 -2.15 20.20
C SER A 6 1.42 -1.85 18.95
N TYR A 7 2.74 -2.09 19.01
CA TYR A 7 3.58 -2.04 17.81
C TYR A 7 3.35 -3.27 16.94
N LEU A 8 3.32 -3.07 15.63
CA LEU A 8 3.43 -4.16 14.70
C LEU A 8 4.89 -4.63 14.63
N TRP A 9 5.13 -5.88 15.03
CA TRP A 9 6.38 -6.55 14.79
C TRP A 9 6.24 -7.39 13.53
N TRP A 10 6.83 -6.90 12.43
CA TRP A 10 6.81 -7.64 11.19
C TRP A 10 8.23 -7.98 10.79
N LYS A 11 8.56 -9.28 10.83
CA LYS A 11 9.86 -9.84 10.42
C LYS A 11 11.08 -9.06 10.95
N GLY A 12 11.00 -8.61 12.20
CA GLY A 12 12.05 -7.84 12.87
C GLY A 12 11.92 -6.31 12.76
N LEU A 13 11.03 -5.80 11.94
CA LEU A 13 10.71 -4.37 11.87
C LEU A 13 9.69 -4.00 12.94
N LYS A 14 9.95 -2.91 13.66
CA LYS A 14 9.04 -2.34 14.64
C LYS A 14 8.33 -1.13 14.03
N ILE A 15 7.06 -1.31 13.70
CA ILE A 15 6.23 -0.26 13.10
C ILE A 15 5.27 0.28 14.17
N PRO A 16 5.31 1.58 14.48
CA PRO A 16 4.42 2.17 15.46
C PRO A 16 2.98 2.18 14.98
N PRO A 17 1.99 2.09 15.90
CA PRO A 17 0.60 2.27 15.54
C PRO A 17 0.32 3.71 15.14
N VAL A 18 -0.78 3.93 14.42
CA VAL A 18 -1.29 5.28 14.13
C VAL A 18 -1.64 6.02 15.43
N PHE A 19 -1.45 7.33 15.43
CA PHE A 19 -1.73 8.14 16.60
C PHE A 19 -3.23 8.19 16.92
N PRO A 20 -3.62 8.01 18.19
CA PRO A 20 -5.04 8.10 18.59
C PRO A 20 -5.73 9.40 18.20
N LYS A 21 -4.99 10.52 18.12
CA LYS A 21 -5.52 11.82 17.68
C LYS A 21 -6.05 11.85 16.24
N TRP A 22 -5.74 10.86 15.43
CA TRP A 22 -6.25 10.75 14.05
C TRP A 22 -7.66 10.13 14.02
N GLY A 23 -8.15 9.63 15.18
CA GLY A 23 -9.48 9.02 15.27
C GLY A 23 -9.62 7.80 14.35
N ASP A 24 -10.77 7.73 13.68
CA ASP A 24 -11.11 6.64 12.75
C ASP A 24 -10.61 6.88 11.31
N ILE A 25 -10.02 8.04 11.03
CA ILE A 25 -9.60 8.42 9.67
C ILE A 25 -8.66 7.39 9.03
N PRO A 26 -7.59 6.89 9.70
CA PRO A 26 -6.71 5.90 9.11
C PRO A 26 -7.44 4.60 8.74
N TYR A 27 -8.41 4.18 9.53
CA TYR A 27 -9.21 2.98 9.24
C TYR A 27 -10.10 3.18 8.02
N ARG A 28 -10.76 4.33 7.93
CA ARG A 28 -11.61 4.66 6.78
C ARG A 28 -10.80 4.68 5.48
N TYR A 29 -9.63 5.30 5.49
CA TYR A 29 -8.75 5.34 4.31
C TYR A 29 -8.17 3.96 3.99
N MET A 30 -7.82 3.19 5.02
CA MET A 30 -7.35 1.82 4.82
C MET A 30 -8.43 0.91 4.23
N ARG A 31 -9.70 1.04 4.70
CA ARG A 31 -10.84 0.35 4.08
C ARG A 31 -10.98 0.70 2.60
N ASN A 32 -10.97 1.98 2.26
CA ASN A 32 -11.07 2.43 0.86
C ASN A 32 -9.92 1.90 0.00
N ALA A 33 -8.70 1.80 0.55
CA ALA A 33 -7.57 1.18 -0.13
C ALA A 33 -7.82 -0.32 -0.39
N VAL A 34 -8.34 -1.07 0.60
CA VAL A 34 -8.72 -2.48 0.42
C VAL A 34 -9.83 -2.61 -0.61
N GLU A 35 -10.90 -1.82 -0.50
CA GLU A 35 -12.04 -1.86 -1.42
C GLU A 35 -11.63 -1.57 -2.87
N SER A 36 -10.66 -0.65 -3.09
CA SER A 36 -10.13 -0.40 -4.42
C SER A 36 -9.44 -1.62 -5.04
N SER A 37 -8.87 -2.51 -4.22
CA SER A 37 -8.22 -3.73 -4.69
C SER A 37 -9.15 -4.69 -5.41
N TRP A 38 -10.45 -4.67 -5.10
CA TRP A 38 -11.44 -5.57 -5.69
C TRP A 38 -11.60 -5.37 -7.20
N SER A 39 -11.25 -4.20 -7.70
CA SER A 39 -11.26 -3.90 -9.14
C SER A 39 -10.00 -4.38 -9.87
N SER A 40 -9.00 -4.90 -9.15
CA SER A 40 -7.78 -5.40 -9.77
C SER A 40 -8.05 -6.61 -10.65
N PRO A 41 -7.52 -6.63 -11.89
CA PRO A 41 -7.59 -7.77 -12.79
C PRO A 41 -6.52 -8.84 -12.49
N ASP A 42 -5.66 -8.64 -11.47
CA ASP A 42 -4.63 -9.62 -11.12
C ASP A 42 -5.28 -10.94 -10.69
N PRO A 43 -4.95 -12.06 -11.34
CA PRO A 43 -5.56 -13.35 -11.03
C PRO A 43 -5.08 -13.94 -9.70
N SER A 44 -4.00 -13.41 -9.12
CA SER A 44 -3.40 -14.01 -7.91
C SER A 44 -3.41 -13.09 -6.69
N SER A 45 -3.07 -11.81 -6.83
CA SER A 45 -3.02 -10.91 -5.66
C SER A 45 -3.57 -9.54 -6.01
N LYS A 46 -4.68 -9.19 -5.37
CA LYS A 46 -5.36 -7.92 -5.58
C LYS A 46 -4.98 -6.96 -4.46
N VAL A 47 -4.29 -5.90 -4.83
CA VAL A 47 -3.78 -4.89 -3.91
C VAL A 47 -4.32 -3.52 -4.29
N GLY A 48 -4.66 -2.72 -3.29
CA GLY A 48 -5.10 -1.35 -3.48
C GLY A 48 -4.24 -0.38 -2.67
N ALA A 49 -4.28 0.88 -3.05
CA ALA A 49 -3.65 1.97 -2.32
C ALA A 49 -4.54 3.22 -2.37
N LEU A 50 -4.42 4.05 -1.34
CA LEU A 50 -5.04 5.37 -1.28
C LEU A 50 -3.98 6.39 -0.90
N ILE A 51 -4.07 7.58 -1.48
CA ILE A 51 -3.35 8.75 -0.97
C ILE A 51 -4.32 9.85 -0.60
N THR A 52 -3.95 10.63 0.42
CA THR A 52 -4.54 11.94 0.68
C THR A 52 -3.62 13.03 0.15
N LEU A 53 -4.19 14.14 -0.25
CA LEU A 53 -3.49 15.28 -0.82
C LEU A 53 -3.73 16.53 0.04
N PRO A 54 -2.88 16.75 1.09
CA PRO A 54 -3.09 17.87 2.03
C PRO A 54 -3.12 19.23 1.31
N ASN A 55 -2.28 19.43 0.30
CA ASN A 55 -2.23 20.66 -0.50
C ASN A 55 -3.47 20.89 -1.39
N LEU A 56 -4.37 19.92 -1.43
CA LEU A 56 -5.66 19.98 -2.14
C LEU A 56 -6.85 19.80 -1.19
N GLY A 57 -6.71 20.30 0.06
CA GLY A 57 -7.77 20.25 1.05
C GLY A 57 -8.10 18.85 1.55
N GLY A 58 -7.17 17.91 1.46
CA GLY A 58 -7.38 16.52 1.87
C GLY A 58 -8.14 15.68 0.85
N ALA A 59 -8.14 16.09 -0.44
CA ALA A 59 -8.66 15.24 -1.52
C ALA A 59 -7.99 13.88 -1.52
N THR A 60 -8.70 12.83 -1.92
CA THR A 60 -8.19 11.46 -1.96
C THR A 60 -8.18 10.90 -3.37
N LEU A 61 -7.17 10.07 -3.66
CA LEU A 61 -7.13 9.21 -4.84
C LEU A 61 -6.93 7.77 -4.39
N THR A 62 -7.51 6.83 -5.13
CA THR A 62 -7.27 5.39 -4.96
C THR A 62 -6.76 4.79 -6.26
N SER A 63 -6.00 3.71 -6.14
CA SER A 63 -5.60 2.86 -7.27
C SER A 63 -5.56 1.40 -6.80
N HIS A 64 -5.48 0.50 -7.77
CA HIS A 64 -5.22 -0.92 -7.55
C HIS A 64 -4.13 -1.39 -8.52
N ASN A 65 -3.56 -2.55 -8.26
CA ASN A 65 -2.58 -3.11 -9.18
C ASN A 65 -3.25 -3.48 -10.52
N VAL A 66 -2.63 -3.03 -11.62
CA VAL A 66 -3.20 -3.14 -12.97
C VAL A 66 -2.08 -3.33 -13.99
N PRO A 67 -2.28 -4.14 -15.04
CA PRO A 67 -1.27 -4.27 -16.08
C PRO A 67 -1.18 -2.99 -16.91
N VAL A 68 0.04 -2.52 -17.16
CA VAL A 68 0.29 -1.38 -18.06
C VAL A 68 0.03 -1.72 -19.52
N VAL A 69 -0.13 -3.01 -19.84
CA VAL A 69 -0.50 -3.51 -21.17
C VAL A 69 -1.95 -3.98 -21.14
N PRO A 70 -2.90 -3.27 -21.74
CA PRO A 70 -4.34 -3.56 -21.61
C PRO A 70 -4.76 -4.98 -22.02
N ALA A 71 -4.06 -5.59 -22.98
CA ALA A 71 -4.38 -6.93 -23.51
C ALA A 71 -3.70 -8.08 -22.75
N ALA A 72 -3.09 -7.80 -21.56
CA ALA A 72 -2.28 -8.78 -20.85
C ALA A 72 -3.09 -9.90 -20.15
N GLY A 73 -4.39 -9.75 -19.97
CA GLY A 73 -5.24 -10.56 -19.05
C GLY A 73 -5.05 -12.07 -19.17
N GLY A 74 -5.23 -12.66 -20.35
CA GLY A 74 -5.10 -14.10 -20.54
C GLY A 74 -3.67 -14.61 -20.29
N ARG A 75 -2.66 -13.91 -20.81
CA ARG A 75 -1.27 -14.31 -20.66
C ARG A 75 -0.77 -14.22 -19.21
N MET A 76 -1.26 -13.27 -18.44
CA MET A 76 -0.87 -13.12 -17.03
C MET A 76 -1.26 -14.33 -16.17
N ALA A 77 -2.35 -15.01 -16.51
CA ALA A 77 -2.80 -16.21 -15.79
C ALA A 77 -1.88 -17.41 -16.07
N GLU A 78 -1.27 -17.47 -17.24
CA GLU A 78 -0.47 -18.61 -17.72
C GLU A 78 1.04 -18.40 -17.50
N ASP A 79 1.49 -17.14 -17.47
CA ASP A 79 2.92 -16.76 -17.40
C ASP A 79 3.15 -15.79 -16.22
N PRO A 80 3.53 -16.31 -15.03
CA PRO A 80 3.82 -15.47 -13.86
C PRO A 80 4.96 -14.47 -14.09
N ALA A 81 5.99 -14.83 -14.88
CA ALA A 81 7.10 -13.92 -15.16
C ALA A 81 6.62 -12.72 -16.00
N TYR A 82 5.79 -12.98 -17.00
CA TYR A 82 5.15 -11.91 -17.77
C TYR A 82 4.24 -11.05 -16.89
N LYS A 83 3.45 -11.66 -16.00
CA LYS A 83 2.61 -10.91 -15.06
C LYS A 83 3.44 -9.90 -14.27
N TYR A 84 4.54 -10.32 -13.66
CA TYR A 84 5.40 -9.42 -12.89
C TYR A 84 6.09 -8.35 -13.75
N ALA A 85 6.33 -8.62 -15.03
CA ALA A 85 6.93 -7.64 -15.93
C ALA A 85 5.97 -6.52 -16.36
N VAL A 86 4.66 -6.77 -16.35
CA VAL A 86 3.65 -5.81 -16.85
C VAL A 86 2.73 -5.24 -15.78
N MET A 87 2.75 -5.80 -14.55
CA MET A 87 1.87 -5.37 -13.46
C MET A 87 2.41 -4.11 -12.79
N GLU A 88 1.69 -3.00 -12.90
CA GLU A 88 1.93 -1.82 -12.08
C GLU A 88 1.33 -2.02 -10.69
N HIS A 89 2.08 -1.68 -9.65
CA HIS A 89 1.61 -1.79 -8.27
C HIS A 89 0.69 -0.61 -7.90
N ALA A 90 -0.23 -0.85 -6.99
CA ALA A 90 -1.24 0.13 -6.58
C ALA A 90 -0.62 1.43 -6.05
N GLU A 91 0.45 1.32 -5.25
CA GLU A 91 1.17 2.45 -4.68
C GLU A 91 1.79 3.34 -5.77
N THR A 92 2.45 2.73 -6.75
CA THR A 92 3.04 3.47 -7.88
C THR A 92 1.94 4.06 -8.75
N GLY A 93 0.91 3.28 -9.08
CA GLY A 93 -0.21 3.72 -9.92
C GLY A 93 -0.93 4.96 -9.36
N VAL A 94 -1.20 5.00 -8.05
CA VAL A 94 -1.86 6.16 -7.44
C VAL A 94 -0.97 7.40 -7.42
N LEU A 95 0.36 7.24 -7.21
CA LEU A 95 1.30 8.36 -7.23
C LEU A 95 1.49 8.92 -8.63
N LEU A 96 1.66 8.07 -9.65
CA LEU A 96 1.74 8.51 -11.05
C LEU A 96 0.49 9.27 -11.47
N SER A 97 -0.70 8.78 -11.07
CA SER A 97 -1.96 9.47 -11.32
C SER A 97 -2.00 10.84 -10.65
N ALA A 98 -1.58 10.94 -9.39
CA ALA A 98 -1.55 12.20 -8.65
C ALA A 98 -0.57 13.21 -9.27
N MET A 99 0.63 12.76 -9.62
CA MET A 99 1.63 13.60 -10.28
C MET A 99 1.17 14.10 -11.64
N THR A 100 0.50 13.26 -12.41
CA THR A 100 -0.05 13.62 -13.73
C THR A 100 -1.18 14.64 -13.61
N LEU A 101 -2.08 14.47 -12.64
CA LEU A 101 -3.26 15.31 -12.49
C LEU A 101 -2.95 16.65 -11.78
N PHE A 102 -2.05 16.66 -10.82
CA PHE A 102 -1.87 17.76 -9.87
C PHE A 102 -0.45 18.32 -9.81
N GLY A 103 0.53 17.67 -10.44
CA GLY A 103 1.92 18.11 -10.46
C GLY A 103 2.49 18.28 -9.05
N GLU A 104 3.16 19.41 -8.79
CA GLU A 104 3.78 19.70 -7.50
C GLU A 104 2.81 19.72 -6.31
N ARG A 105 1.52 19.90 -6.53
CA ARG A 105 0.51 19.86 -5.46
C ARG A 105 0.31 18.46 -4.88
N SER A 106 0.81 17.41 -5.54
CA SER A 106 0.82 16.04 -5.02
C SER A 106 1.94 15.78 -4.01
N VAL A 107 2.96 16.64 -3.94
CA VAL A 107 4.06 16.52 -2.97
C VAL A 107 3.51 16.65 -1.55
N GLY A 108 4.02 15.83 -0.63
CA GLY A 108 3.53 15.77 0.75
C GLY A 108 2.29 14.89 0.92
N ALA A 109 1.90 14.12 -0.10
CA ALA A 109 0.83 13.14 0.01
C ALA A 109 1.05 12.18 1.19
N GLU A 110 -0.02 11.75 1.81
CA GLU A 110 -0.01 10.70 2.84
C GLU A 110 -0.56 9.41 2.20
N MET A 111 0.19 8.31 2.30
CA MET A 111 -0.17 7.05 1.64
C MET A 111 -0.73 6.02 2.62
N PHE A 112 -1.78 5.32 2.19
CA PHE A 112 -2.40 4.20 2.88
C PHE A 112 -2.36 2.99 1.95
N ALA A 113 -1.51 2.01 2.30
CA ALA A 113 -1.34 0.77 1.56
C ALA A 113 -1.56 -0.41 2.52
N PRO A 114 -2.62 -1.23 2.33
CA PRO A 114 -2.94 -2.30 3.27
C PRO A 114 -1.83 -3.33 3.35
N TRP A 115 -1.09 -3.54 2.27
CA TRP A 115 -0.03 -4.52 2.23
C TRP A 115 1.36 -3.88 2.33
N ALA A 116 2.39 -4.73 2.39
CA ALA A 116 3.76 -4.27 2.57
C ALA A 116 4.32 -3.71 1.25
N CYS A 117 4.87 -2.51 1.31
CA CYS A 117 5.50 -1.83 0.18
C CYS A 117 6.80 -2.53 -0.22
N CYS A 118 6.94 -2.89 -1.48
CA CYS A 118 8.18 -3.45 -2.03
C CYS A 118 9.25 -2.37 -2.28
N GLN A 119 10.48 -2.80 -2.60
CA GLN A 119 11.59 -1.87 -2.87
C GLN A 119 11.32 -0.92 -4.05
N ASP A 120 10.59 -1.38 -5.07
CA ASP A 120 10.30 -0.58 -6.25
C ASP A 120 9.31 0.51 -5.94
N CYS A 121 8.22 0.18 -5.23
CA CYS A 121 7.26 1.17 -4.74
C CYS A 121 7.92 2.15 -3.77
N ALA A 122 8.80 1.69 -2.88
CA ALA A 122 9.50 2.57 -1.94
C ALA A 122 10.30 3.66 -2.66
N ARG A 123 10.99 3.34 -3.76
CA ARG A 123 11.71 4.35 -4.57
C ARG A 123 10.78 5.39 -5.15
N VAL A 124 9.61 4.98 -5.64
CA VAL A 124 8.61 5.93 -6.18
C VAL A 124 8.00 6.78 -5.07
N ILE A 125 7.70 6.20 -3.91
CA ILE A 125 7.20 6.90 -2.73
C ILE A 125 8.17 8.02 -2.31
N VAL A 126 9.47 7.74 -2.25
CA VAL A 126 10.51 8.73 -1.95
C VAL A 126 10.56 9.81 -3.04
N ALA A 127 10.62 9.41 -4.31
CA ALA A 127 10.73 10.34 -5.44
C ALA A 127 9.51 11.25 -5.57
N ALA A 128 8.31 10.77 -5.24
CA ALA A 128 7.07 11.55 -5.24
C ALA A 128 6.92 12.49 -4.04
N GLY A 129 7.84 12.43 -3.06
CA GLY A 129 7.80 13.28 -1.87
C GLY A 129 6.62 12.97 -0.95
N VAL A 130 6.26 11.70 -0.80
CA VAL A 130 5.25 11.24 0.16
C VAL A 130 5.71 11.56 1.58
N SER A 131 4.83 12.08 2.42
CA SER A 131 5.16 12.52 3.77
C SER A 131 5.09 11.39 4.83
N MET A 132 4.28 10.38 4.59
CA MET A 132 4.18 9.18 5.44
C MET A 132 3.52 8.01 4.72
N LEU A 133 3.81 6.79 5.20
CA LEU A 133 3.15 5.56 4.81
C LEU A 133 2.39 4.97 6.00
N VAL A 134 1.12 4.61 5.79
CA VAL A 134 0.32 3.83 6.75
C VAL A 134 0.03 2.47 6.15
N VAL A 135 0.36 1.41 6.89
CA VAL A 135 0.12 0.01 6.52
C VAL A 135 -0.92 -0.64 7.42
N HIS A 136 -1.37 -1.85 7.09
CA HIS A 136 -2.34 -2.59 7.89
C HIS A 136 -1.74 -3.90 8.41
N GLY A 137 -1.61 -4.01 9.74
CA GLY A 137 -0.96 -5.15 10.39
C GLY A 137 -1.56 -6.51 10.02
N PRO A 138 -2.89 -6.71 10.12
CA PRO A 138 -3.53 -7.95 9.68
C PRO A 138 -3.21 -8.32 8.22
N ALA A 139 -3.30 -7.38 7.27
CA ALA A 139 -2.98 -7.65 5.87
C ALA A 139 -1.48 -8.01 5.67
N MET A 140 -0.58 -7.32 6.35
CA MET A 140 0.85 -7.60 6.30
C MET A 140 1.20 -9.01 6.81
N SER A 141 0.42 -9.56 7.74
CA SER A 141 0.66 -10.93 8.26
C SER A 141 0.53 -12.01 7.18
N HIS A 142 -0.20 -11.73 6.10
CA HIS A 142 -0.37 -12.62 4.96
C HIS A 142 0.69 -12.44 3.86
N THR A 143 1.73 -11.63 4.11
CA THR A 143 2.80 -11.40 3.12
C THR A 143 3.60 -12.68 2.87
N PRO A 144 3.68 -13.15 1.61
CA PRO A 144 4.47 -14.33 1.27
C PRO A 144 5.97 -14.12 1.55
N GLU A 145 6.66 -15.21 1.92
CA GLU A 145 8.07 -15.15 2.35
C GLU A 145 9.03 -14.70 1.24
N ASP A 146 8.73 -15.02 -0.02
CA ASP A 146 9.54 -14.62 -1.18
C ASP A 146 9.56 -13.10 -1.44
N TRP A 147 8.62 -12.34 -0.87
CA TRP A 147 8.63 -10.88 -0.93
C TRP A 147 9.46 -10.23 0.19
N ARG A 148 9.86 -11.00 1.19
CA ARG A 148 10.51 -10.49 2.40
C ARG A 148 11.68 -9.57 2.11
N SER A 149 12.65 -10.03 1.31
CA SER A 149 13.87 -9.26 1.07
C SER A 149 13.62 -7.96 0.30
N SER A 150 12.62 -7.96 -0.60
CA SER A 150 12.21 -6.74 -1.31
C SER A 150 11.58 -5.71 -0.36
N ILE A 151 10.74 -6.17 0.56
CA ILE A 151 10.05 -5.32 1.53
C ILE A 151 11.04 -4.77 2.57
N GLU A 152 11.97 -5.59 3.08
CA GLU A 152 13.01 -5.13 4.00
C GLU A 152 13.87 -4.01 3.37
N ARG A 153 14.27 -4.15 2.11
CA ARG A 153 14.96 -3.09 1.37
C ARG A 153 14.09 -1.86 1.14
N GLY A 154 12.81 -2.05 0.83
CA GLY A 154 11.86 -0.96 0.69
C GLY A 154 11.74 -0.13 1.96
N TYR A 155 11.59 -0.79 3.09
CA TYR A 155 11.49 -0.11 4.39
C TYR A 155 12.80 0.56 4.82
N ALA A 156 13.96 -0.04 4.54
CA ALA A 156 15.26 0.62 4.75
C ALA A 156 15.35 1.92 3.92
N THR A 157 14.94 1.88 2.65
CA THR A 157 14.92 3.06 1.78
C THR A 157 14.01 4.17 2.32
N LEU A 158 12.80 3.82 2.80
CA LEU A 158 11.88 4.80 3.40
C LEU A 158 12.46 5.39 4.69
N ALA A 159 13.10 4.58 5.53
CA ALA A 159 13.74 5.03 6.76
C ALA A 159 14.90 5.99 6.49
N GLU A 160 15.77 5.68 5.53
CA GLU A 160 16.88 6.55 5.10
C GLU A 160 16.38 7.88 4.53
N ALA A 161 15.24 7.86 3.85
CA ALA A 161 14.56 9.06 3.34
C ALA A 161 13.78 9.82 4.42
N ASN A 162 13.77 9.38 5.67
CA ASN A 162 13.00 9.93 6.79
C ASN A 162 11.48 9.94 6.55
N ILE A 163 10.96 8.99 5.80
CA ILE A 163 9.52 8.80 5.62
C ILE A 163 9.01 7.89 6.75
N PRO A 164 8.21 8.39 7.68
CA PRO A 164 7.68 7.59 8.77
C PRO A 164 6.67 6.55 8.26
N ILE A 165 6.70 5.38 8.89
CA ILE A 165 5.78 4.28 8.63
C ILE A 165 4.96 4.04 9.89
N TYR A 166 3.63 3.97 9.75
CA TYR A 166 2.69 3.69 10.82
C TYR A 166 1.83 2.48 10.46
N CYS A 167 1.18 1.85 11.43
CA CYS A 167 0.25 0.77 11.15
C CYS A 167 -1.11 0.95 11.81
N THR A 168 -2.16 0.50 11.14
CA THR A 168 -3.45 0.18 11.73
C THR A 168 -3.45 -1.29 12.14
N THR A 169 -4.02 -1.63 13.29
CA THR A 169 -3.98 -2.98 13.88
C THR A 169 -5.35 -3.61 14.06
N GLU A 170 -6.41 -2.79 14.05
CA GLU A 170 -7.77 -3.28 14.21
C GLU A 170 -8.29 -3.91 12.91
N PRO A 171 -9.06 -5.00 12.98
CA PRO A 171 -9.66 -5.63 11.80
C PRO A 171 -10.52 -4.66 11.00
N LEU A 172 -10.38 -4.68 9.68
CA LEU A 172 -11.21 -3.89 8.77
C LEU A 172 -12.56 -4.58 8.47
N ASN A 173 -12.69 -5.87 8.79
CA ASN A 173 -13.82 -6.72 8.42
C ASN A 173 -14.09 -6.72 6.91
N LEU A 174 -13.02 -6.80 6.14
CA LEU A 174 -13.00 -6.90 4.68
C LEU A 174 -12.15 -8.11 4.27
N THR A 175 -12.20 -8.46 3.00
CA THR A 175 -11.34 -9.50 2.41
C THR A 175 -10.40 -8.92 1.36
N MET A 176 -9.22 -9.52 1.27
CA MET A 176 -8.25 -9.30 0.19
C MET A 176 -7.93 -10.62 -0.48
N THR A 177 -7.62 -10.59 -1.77
CA THR A 177 -7.11 -11.77 -2.48
C THR A 177 -5.59 -11.75 -2.46
N ILE A 178 -4.96 -12.76 -1.86
CA ILE A 178 -3.51 -12.92 -1.81
C ILE A 178 -3.17 -14.33 -2.29
N ARG A 179 -2.41 -14.45 -3.37
CA ARG A 179 -2.05 -15.73 -4.04
C ARG A 179 -3.26 -16.60 -4.34
N GLY A 180 -4.34 -15.99 -4.83
CA GLY A 180 -5.57 -16.68 -5.19
C GLY A 180 -6.44 -17.12 -4.00
N GLN A 181 -6.06 -16.73 -2.79
CA GLN A 181 -6.83 -17.02 -1.57
C GLN A 181 -7.45 -15.75 -1.01
N GLU A 182 -8.70 -15.83 -0.59
CA GLU A 182 -9.33 -14.75 0.17
C GLU A 182 -8.87 -14.81 1.63
N VAL A 183 -8.37 -13.70 2.14
CA VAL A 183 -7.93 -13.53 3.52
C VAL A 183 -8.70 -12.39 4.17
N SER A 184 -9.10 -12.59 5.42
CA SER A 184 -9.74 -11.53 6.21
C SER A 184 -8.70 -10.55 6.75
N VAL A 185 -9.01 -9.27 6.66
CA VAL A 185 -8.16 -8.18 7.11
C VAL A 185 -8.91 -7.18 7.99
#